data_f944d264e5f65e6f2a1bad081c966a72
#
_entry.id   f944d264e5f65e6f2a1bad081c966a72
#
_cell.length_a   1.000
_cell.length_b   1.000
_cell.length_c   1.000
_cell.angle_alpha   90.00
_cell.angle_beta   90.00
_cell.angle_gamma   90.00
#
_symmetry.space_group_name_H-M   'P 1'
#
loop_
_entity.id
_entity.type
_entity.pdbx_description
1 polymer ?
#
loop_
_entity_poly.entity_id
_entity_poly.type
_entity_poly.pdbx_seq_one_letter_code
_entity_poly.pdbx_strand_id
1 'polypeptide(L)'
;MEKERLLELKETALKETALKEIEAANTSDELGNVRNTYLSKKSELSSMMSLIGALPVEEKKAFGQAVNEVRVAITNAIEEKMALLKNKELEEKLLKETIDISLPGNNFAVGGRNPFRIIIDEMTEIFLGMGFEVAEGPEVEKDLYNFELLNIPKDHPARDMQDTFYINENELLRTHTSPVQARTMEAKKGAPVRIICPGKTYRRDDDDATHSHQFAQIEGLVVDKGINIGHLKATLELFAKKMFGEKREIRLRSSYFPFTEPSVEVDISCANCGGKGCNMCKGTGYIEILGGGMVHPNVLKMNGYDPEVYSGFAFGIGIERTAMLRFGIDDVRKIYQNDVRFLKQFKKMS
;
A
#
# COMPACT_ATOMS: atom_id res chain seq x y z
N MET A 1 57.54 42.63 -56.76
CA MET A 1 57.07 43.82 -55.95
C MET A 1 55.66 44.27 -56.25
N GLU A 2 55.26 44.68 -57.48
CA GLU A 2 53.85 45.13 -57.69
C GLU A 2 52.80 44.00 -57.63
N LYS A 3 53.12 42.80 -58.16
CA LYS A 3 52.22 41.65 -58.08
C LYS A 3 52.05 41.12 -56.67
N GLU A 4 53.09 41.13 -55.87
CA GLU A 4 53.02 40.74 -54.42
C GLU A 4 52.10 41.67 -53.62
N ARG A 5 52.30 42.96 -53.79
CA ARG A 5 51.51 43.98 -53.11
C ARG A 5 50.00 43.93 -53.48
N LEU A 6 49.74 43.55 -54.77
CA LEU A 6 48.36 43.35 -55.24
C LEU A 6 47.72 42.07 -54.66
N LEU A 7 48.50 41.01 -54.47
CA LEU A 7 48.05 39.76 -53.83
C LEU A 7 47.82 39.91 -52.33
N GLU A 8 48.73 40.57 -51.60
CA GLU A 8 48.55 40.90 -50.17
C GLU A 8 47.33 41.79 -49.94
N LEU A 9 47.09 42.79 -50.80
CA LEU A 9 45.89 43.63 -50.72
C LEU A 9 44.60 42.84 -50.98
N LYS A 10 44.62 41.86 -51.91
CA LYS A 10 43.48 40.99 -52.18
C LYS A 10 43.18 40.02 -51.00
N GLU A 11 44.24 39.47 -50.43
CA GLU A 11 44.10 38.59 -49.27
C GLU A 11 43.50 39.30 -48.05
N THR A 12 43.96 40.50 -47.73
CA THR A 12 43.50 41.32 -46.62
C THR A 12 42.05 41.77 -46.86
N ALA A 13 41.74 42.21 -48.10
CA ALA A 13 40.36 42.58 -48.47
C ALA A 13 39.37 41.40 -48.38
N LEU A 14 39.80 40.20 -48.84
CA LEU A 14 38.96 38.99 -48.79
C LEU A 14 38.70 38.56 -47.34
N LYS A 15 39.72 38.62 -46.47
CA LYS A 15 39.62 38.35 -45.08
C LYS A 15 38.64 39.30 -44.40
N GLU A 16 38.79 40.61 -44.61
CA GLU A 16 37.90 41.62 -44.02
C GLU A 16 36.46 41.47 -44.52
N THR A 17 36.22 41.18 -45.76
CA THR A 17 34.90 40.98 -46.35
C THR A 17 34.26 39.72 -45.78
N ALA A 18 34.99 38.61 -45.71
CA ALA A 18 34.51 37.36 -45.13
C ALA A 18 34.14 37.52 -43.66
N LEU A 19 34.96 38.21 -42.86
CA LEU A 19 34.69 38.47 -41.44
C LEU A 19 33.43 39.34 -41.25
N LYS A 20 33.25 40.36 -42.10
CA LYS A 20 32.03 41.20 -42.09
C LYS A 20 30.77 40.38 -42.41
N GLU A 21 30.84 39.50 -43.40
CA GLU A 21 29.70 38.64 -43.77
C GLU A 21 29.39 37.58 -42.67
N ILE A 22 30.44 37.03 -42.04
CA ILE A 22 30.29 36.13 -40.89
C ILE A 22 29.60 36.85 -39.73
N GLU A 23 30.02 38.09 -39.47
CA GLU A 23 29.45 38.90 -38.36
C GLU A 23 28.01 39.29 -38.63
N ALA A 24 27.65 39.58 -39.90
CA ALA A 24 26.30 39.92 -40.34
C ALA A 24 25.32 38.72 -40.37
N ALA A 25 25.82 37.49 -40.45
CA ALA A 25 24.98 36.30 -40.49
C ALA A 25 24.21 36.11 -39.19
N ASN A 26 22.88 35.97 -39.28
CA ASN A 26 21.96 35.83 -38.16
C ASN A 26 21.38 34.43 -38.07
N THR A 27 21.57 33.57 -39.04
CA THR A 27 21.07 32.17 -39.05
C THR A 27 22.18 31.19 -39.39
N SER A 28 22.03 29.97 -38.96
CA SER A 28 22.94 28.85 -39.25
C SER A 28 23.02 28.58 -40.76
N ASP A 29 21.95 28.80 -41.52
CA ASP A 29 21.89 28.62 -42.96
C ASP A 29 22.68 29.72 -43.73
N GLU A 30 22.51 30.99 -43.30
CA GLU A 30 23.29 32.12 -43.85
C GLU A 30 24.78 31.89 -43.63
N LEU A 31 25.20 31.47 -42.46
CA LEU A 31 26.58 31.17 -42.14
C LEU A 31 27.11 29.97 -42.96
N GLY A 32 26.25 28.99 -43.23
CA GLY A 32 26.55 27.89 -44.15
C GLY A 32 26.84 28.35 -45.58
N ASN A 33 26.07 29.35 -46.05
CA ASN A 33 26.29 29.97 -47.37
C ASN A 33 27.64 30.73 -47.43
N VAL A 34 27.93 31.52 -46.40
CA VAL A 34 29.23 32.22 -46.27
C VAL A 34 30.38 31.20 -46.27
N ARG A 35 30.26 30.09 -45.53
CA ARG A 35 31.24 29.02 -45.56
C ARG A 35 31.48 28.45 -46.97
N ASN A 36 30.39 28.22 -47.72
CA ASN A 36 30.46 27.70 -49.07
C ASN A 36 31.13 28.70 -50.04
N THR A 37 30.88 30.01 -49.87
CA THR A 37 31.47 31.07 -50.71
C THR A 37 32.98 31.14 -50.54
N TYR A 38 33.47 31.09 -49.30
CA TYR A 38 34.89 31.34 -49.01
C TYR A 38 35.74 30.07 -48.83
N LEU A 39 35.17 28.94 -48.41
CA LEU A 39 35.91 27.71 -48.09
C LEU A 39 35.66 26.54 -49.06
N SER A 40 34.79 26.69 -50.04
CA SER A 40 34.55 25.63 -51.04
C SER A 40 35.75 25.45 -52.04
N LYS A 41 35.72 24.31 -52.74
CA LYS A 41 36.73 24.01 -53.75
C LYS A 41 36.74 24.99 -54.91
N LYS A 42 35.67 25.76 -55.10
CA LYS A 42 35.53 26.78 -56.19
C LYS A 42 35.67 28.20 -55.64
N SER A 43 36.06 28.39 -54.39
CA SER A 43 36.18 29.69 -53.72
C SER A 43 37.45 30.46 -54.30
N GLU A 44 37.43 31.75 -54.08
CA GLU A 44 38.60 32.60 -54.46
C GLU A 44 39.83 32.16 -53.65
N LEU A 45 39.72 31.76 -52.39
CA LEU A 45 40.84 31.20 -51.63
C LEU A 45 41.40 29.92 -52.24
N SER A 46 40.55 29.04 -52.76
CA SER A 46 41.01 27.85 -53.50
C SER A 46 41.69 28.18 -54.83
N SER A 47 41.20 29.18 -55.54
CA SER A 47 41.83 29.65 -56.78
C SER A 47 43.18 30.33 -56.51
N MET A 48 43.33 31.10 -55.43
CA MET A 48 44.59 31.65 -54.94
C MET A 48 45.62 30.57 -54.63
N MET A 49 45.19 29.49 -53.93
CA MET A 49 46.06 28.33 -53.69
C MET A 49 46.57 27.66 -54.97
N SER A 50 45.77 27.61 -56.01
CA SER A 50 46.21 27.04 -57.30
C SER A 50 47.23 27.91 -58.04
N LEU A 51 47.26 29.22 -57.77
CA LEU A 51 48.26 30.16 -58.35
C LEU A 51 49.66 30.00 -57.72
N ILE A 52 49.81 29.35 -56.58
CA ILE A 52 51.10 29.06 -55.93
C ILE A 52 52.05 28.32 -56.88
N GLY A 53 51.52 27.49 -57.79
CA GLY A 53 52.32 26.76 -58.78
C GLY A 53 53.14 27.67 -59.74
N ALA A 54 52.66 28.88 -59.99
CA ALA A 54 53.23 29.84 -60.95
C ALA A 54 54.19 30.87 -60.30
N LEU A 55 54.42 30.84 -59.00
CA LEU A 55 55.25 31.76 -58.23
C LEU A 55 56.73 31.27 -58.14
N PRO A 56 57.74 32.17 -57.99
CA PRO A 56 59.12 31.81 -57.68
C PRO A 56 59.24 31.01 -56.37
N VAL A 57 60.26 30.13 -56.28
CA VAL A 57 60.42 29.18 -55.15
C VAL A 57 60.53 29.88 -53.78
N GLU A 58 61.10 31.05 -53.71
CA GLU A 58 61.31 31.85 -52.50
C GLU A 58 60.02 32.50 -51.99
N GLU A 59 59.06 32.82 -52.87
CA GLU A 59 57.78 33.45 -52.52
C GLU A 59 56.67 32.43 -52.24
N LYS A 60 56.80 31.18 -52.77
CA LYS A 60 55.79 30.14 -52.57
C LYS A 60 55.47 29.85 -51.11
N LYS A 61 56.49 29.85 -50.25
CA LYS A 61 56.33 29.51 -48.85
C LYS A 61 55.58 30.60 -48.04
N ALA A 62 55.94 31.86 -48.26
CA ALA A 62 55.35 33.03 -47.63
C ALA A 62 53.88 33.20 -48.05
N PHE A 63 53.60 33.11 -49.35
CA PHE A 63 52.27 33.21 -49.93
C PHE A 63 51.36 32.06 -49.45
N GLY A 64 51.86 30.82 -49.44
CA GLY A 64 51.10 29.68 -48.92
C GLY A 64 50.77 29.79 -47.45
N GLN A 65 51.68 30.34 -46.66
CA GLN A 65 51.46 30.63 -45.27
C GLN A 65 50.31 31.67 -45.02
N ALA A 66 50.38 32.80 -45.75
CA ALA A 66 49.42 33.88 -45.67
C ALA A 66 48.00 33.45 -46.07
N VAL A 67 47.88 32.73 -47.21
CA VAL A 67 46.58 32.18 -47.64
C VAL A 67 46.03 31.17 -46.60
N ASN A 68 46.90 30.36 -46.01
CA ASN A 68 46.50 29.43 -45.00
C ASN A 68 46.04 30.13 -43.66
N GLU A 69 46.75 31.22 -43.26
CA GLU A 69 46.34 32.04 -42.12
C GLU A 69 44.97 32.68 -42.32
N VAL A 70 44.68 33.21 -43.51
CA VAL A 70 43.32 33.70 -43.83
C VAL A 70 42.28 32.61 -43.76
N ARG A 71 42.61 31.43 -44.35
CA ARG A 71 41.69 30.29 -44.28
C ARG A 71 41.39 29.85 -42.85
N VAL A 72 42.42 29.75 -42.01
CA VAL A 72 42.27 29.39 -40.58
C VAL A 72 41.47 30.44 -39.86
N ALA A 73 41.75 31.74 -40.08
CA ALA A 73 41.00 32.81 -39.45
C ALA A 73 39.51 32.82 -39.81
N ILE A 74 39.18 32.61 -41.10
CA ILE A 74 37.77 32.48 -41.54
C ILE A 74 37.12 31.23 -40.97
N THR A 75 37.83 30.10 -40.93
CA THR A 75 37.29 28.86 -40.35
C THR A 75 36.96 29.02 -38.89
N ASN A 76 37.88 29.56 -38.10
CA ASN A 76 37.69 29.79 -36.67
C ASN A 76 36.50 30.77 -36.40
N ALA A 77 36.43 31.87 -37.16
CA ALA A 77 35.34 32.83 -37.05
C ALA A 77 33.96 32.20 -37.37
N ILE A 78 33.90 31.33 -38.37
CA ILE A 78 32.69 30.59 -38.73
C ILE A 78 32.29 29.62 -37.58
N GLU A 79 33.28 28.88 -37.05
CA GLU A 79 33.02 27.92 -35.96
C GLU A 79 32.54 28.62 -34.70
N GLU A 80 33.16 29.72 -34.29
CA GLU A 80 32.73 30.52 -33.16
C GLU A 80 31.31 31.08 -33.34
N LYS A 81 31.05 31.69 -34.53
CA LYS A 81 29.72 32.25 -34.81
C LYS A 81 28.64 31.15 -34.89
N MET A 82 28.99 29.99 -35.46
CA MET A 82 28.09 28.83 -35.54
C MET A 82 27.73 28.33 -34.15
N ALA A 83 28.66 28.26 -33.21
CA ALA A 83 28.40 27.87 -31.83
C ALA A 83 27.47 28.86 -31.14
N LEU A 84 27.69 30.16 -31.34
CA LEU A 84 26.83 31.23 -30.78
C LEU A 84 25.39 31.14 -31.34
N LEU A 85 25.24 30.97 -32.65
CA LEU A 85 23.89 30.86 -33.26
C LEU A 85 23.16 29.61 -32.80
N LYS A 86 23.83 28.46 -32.72
CA LYS A 86 23.24 27.22 -32.22
C LYS A 86 22.81 27.34 -30.77
N ASN A 87 23.61 27.97 -29.92
CA ASN A 87 23.25 28.22 -28.54
C ASN A 87 22.01 29.12 -28.44
N LYS A 88 21.95 30.19 -29.25
CA LYS A 88 20.80 31.07 -29.29
C LYS A 88 19.52 30.36 -29.77
N GLU A 89 19.64 29.57 -30.84
CA GLU A 89 18.53 28.75 -31.35
C GLU A 89 18.05 27.74 -30.28
N LEU A 90 18.99 27.14 -29.55
CA LEU A 90 18.67 26.22 -28.45
C LEU A 90 17.95 26.94 -27.28
N GLU A 91 18.45 28.12 -26.89
CA GLU A 91 17.80 28.92 -25.85
C GLU A 91 16.39 29.35 -26.23
N GLU A 92 16.17 29.81 -27.47
CA GLU A 92 14.85 30.16 -27.97
C GLU A 92 13.91 28.95 -28.02
N LYS A 93 14.42 27.77 -28.36
CA LYS A 93 13.68 26.52 -28.34
C LYS A 93 13.30 26.13 -26.92
N LEU A 94 14.25 26.17 -25.99
CA LEU A 94 14.01 25.85 -24.59
C LEU A 94 12.98 26.80 -23.96
N LEU A 95 13.02 28.09 -24.29
CA LEU A 95 12.02 29.06 -23.83
C LEU A 95 10.62 28.75 -24.34
N LYS A 96 10.48 28.31 -25.59
CA LYS A 96 9.20 27.89 -26.16
C LYS A 96 8.65 26.58 -25.58
N GLU A 97 9.56 25.70 -25.17
CA GLU A 97 9.23 24.39 -24.56
C GLU A 97 9.09 24.48 -23.04
N THR A 98 9.12 25.67 -22.45
CA THR A 98 8.96 25.85 -20.99
C THR A 98 7.58 25.37 -20.54
N ILE A 99 7.56 24.43 -19.58
CA ILE A 99 6.34 23.94 -18.95
C ILE A 99 6.19 24.64 -17.61
N ASP A 100 4.98 25.12 -17.33
CA ASP A 100 4.65 25.66 -16.03
C ASP A 100 4.57 24.52 -15.00
N ILE A 101 5.63 24.39 -14.20
CA ILE A 101 5.73 23.38 -13.13
C ILE A 101 4.98 23.78 -11.84
N SER A 102 4.42 24.99 -11.78
CA SER A 102 3.61 25.43 -10.64
C SER A 102 2.19 24.84 -10.68
N LEU A 103 1.74 24.33 -11.83
CA LEU A 103 0.46 23.65 -11.95
C LEU A 103 0.47 22.37 -11.12
N PRO A 104 -0.60 22.14 -10.30
CA PRO A 104 -0.68 20.93 -9.51
C PRO A 104 -0.73 19.70 -10.43
N GLY A 105 0.12 18.72 -10.16
CA GLY A 105 0.10 17.44 -10.85
C GLY A 105 -1.21 16.67 -10.57
N ASN A 106 -1.51 15.67 -11.37
CA ASN A 106 -2.61 14.75 -11.11
C ASN A 106 -2.34 13.99 -9.81
N ASN A 107 -3.05 14.36 -8.75
CA ASN A 107 -3.05 13.62 -7.51
C ASN A 107 -3.82 12.31 -7.72
N PHE A 108 -3.14 11.19 -7.79
CA PHE A 108 -3.79 9.89 -7.66
C PHE A 108 -4.44 9.81 -6.27
N ALA A 109 -5.75 9.62 -6.25
CA ALA A 109 -6.45 9.42 -4.99
C ALA A 109 -6.03 8.08 -4.40
N VAL A 110 -5.19 8.11 -3.38
CA VAL A 110 -4.88 6.91 -2.59
C VAL A 110 -6.09 6.61 -1.72
N GLY A 111 -6.64 5.39 -1.83
CA GLY A 111 -7.74 4.91 -0.99
C GLY A 111 -7.31 4.78 0.48
N GLY A 112 -8.29 4.75 1.40
CA GLY A 112 -8.08 4.35 2.80
C GLY A 112 -8.42 2.87 2.97
N ARG A 113 -7.74 2.17 3.89
CA ARG A 113 -8.14 0.81 4.29
C ARG A 113 -9.44 0.88 5.09
N ASN A 114 -10.31 -0.11 4.91
CA ASN A 114 -11.50 -0.23 5.73
C ASN A 114 -11.08 -0.51 7.20
N PRO A 115 -11.62 0.21 8.21
CA PRO A 115 -11.28 0.00 9.62
C PRO A 115 -11.51 -1.44 10.09
N PHE A 116 -12.50 -2.12 9.56
CA PHE A 116 -12.72 -3.54 9.75
C PHE A 116 -11.48 -4.39 9.39
N ARG A 117 -10.86 -4.13 8.23
CA ARG A 117 -9.68 -4.89 7.80
C ARG A 117 -8.45 -4.55 8.65
N ILE A 118 -8.32 -3.30 9.09
CA ILE A 118 -7.25 -2.90 10.00
C ILE A 118 -7.32 -3.70 11.29
N ILE A 119 -8.53 -3.84 11.86
CA ILE A 119 -8.75 -4.58 13.11
C ILE A 119 -8.47 -6.08 12.94
N ILE A 120 -8.92 -6.70 11.83
CA ILE A 120 -8.61 -8.12 11.57
C ILE A 120 -7.11 -8.36 11.54
N ASP A 121 -6.38 -7.54 10.79
CA ASP A 121 -4.94 -7.72 10.63
C ASP A 121 -4.22 -7.53 11.97
N GLU A 122 -4.53 -6.49 12.75
CA GLU A 122 -3.93 -6.27 14.07
C GLU A 122 -4.24 -7.42 15.05
N MET A 123 -5.50 -7.87 15.11
CA MET A 123 -5.88 -9.00 15.98
C MET A 123 -5.14 -10.27 15.57
N THR A 124 -5.07 -10.53 14.28
CA THR A 124 -4.35 -11.69 13.73
C THR A 124 -2.87 -11.63 14.10
N GLU A 125 -2.20 -10.50 13.91
CA GLU A 125 -0.80 -10.32 14.29
C GLU A 125 -0.57 -10.53 15.79
N ILE A 126 -1.48 -10.03 16.65
CA ILE A 126 -1.39 -10.22 18.09
C ILE A 126 -1.41 -11.71 18.44
N PHE A 127 -2.37 -12.47 17.90
CA PHE A 127 -2.50 -13.90 18.18
C PHE A 127 -1.39 -14.75 17.55
N LEU A 128 -0.95 -14.44 16.32
CA LEU A 128 0.23 -15.07 15.73
C LEU A 128 1.46 -14.88 16.61
N GLY A 129 1.65 -13.69 17.17
CA GLY A 129 2.72 -13.40 18.13
C GLY A 129 2.62 -14.18 19.46
N MET A 130 1.46 -14.77 19.77
CA MET A 130 1.22 -15.67 20.91
C MET A 130 1.34 -17.15 20.51
N GLY A 131 1.69 -17.47 19.26
CA GLY A 131 1.85 -18.82 18.75
C GLY A 131 0.56 -19.50 18.29
N PHE A 132 -0.48 -18.72 17.95
CA PHE A 132 -1.67 -19.24 17.30
C PHE A 132 -1.43 -19.40 15.79
N GLU A 133 -2.09 -20.36 15.17
CA GLU A 133 -2.18 -20.56 13.72
C GLU A 133 -3.51 -19.99 13.22
N VAL A 134 -3.56 -19.48 11.99
CA VAL A 134 -4.83 -19.06 11.36
C VAL A 134 -5.45 -20.27 10.69
N ALA A 135 -6.69 -20.55 11.03
CA ALA A 135 -7.51 -21.60 10.39
C ALA A 135 -8.70 -20.98 9.67
N GLU A 136 -8.99 -21.47 8.48
CA GLU A 136 -10.10 -21.04 7.64
C GLU A 136 -11.08 -22.16 7.38
N GLY A 137 -12.33 -21.80 7.08
CA GLY A 137 -13.39 -22.74 6.75
C GLY A 137 -14.49 -22.11 5.90
N PRO A 138 -15.42 -22.91 5.37
CA PRO A 138 -16.47 -22.45 4.47
C PRO A 138 -17.49 -21.55 5.19
N GLU A 139 -18.05 -20.57 4.47
CA GLU A 139 -19.15 -19.73 4.96
C GLU A 139 -20.51 -20.45 4.85
N VAL A 140 -20.69 -21.25 3.80
CA VAL A 140 -21.81 -22.23 3.69
C VAL A 140 -21.38 -23.49 4.42
N GLU A 141 -22.04 -23.78 5.52
CA GLU A 141 -21.60 -24.80 6.45
C GLU A 141 -22.69 -25.87 6.65
N LYS A 142 -22.26 -27.05 7.06
CA LYS A 142 -23.19 -28.12 7.45
C LYS A 142 -23.70 -27.88 8.89
N ASP A 143 -24.97 -28.19 9.12
CA ASP A 143 -25.60 -28.14 10.43
C ASP A 143 -24.79 -28.92 11.49
N LEU A 144 -24.24 -30.07 11.09
CA LEU A 144 -23.37 -30.88 11.93
C LEU A 144 -22.22 -30.09 12.57
N TYR A 145 -21.48 -29.31 11.78
CA TYR A 145 -20.32 -28.53 12.27
C TYR A 145 -20.75 -27.22 12.95
N ASN A 146 -21.86 -26.62 12.47
CA ASN A 146 -22.31 -25.35 13.05
C ASN A 146 -22.99 -25.51 14.40
N PHE A 147 -23.61 -26.69 14.66
CA PHE A 147 -24.40 -26.92 15.84
C PHE A 147 -24.10 -28.24 16.56
N GLU A 148 -24.27 -29.39 15.92
CA GLU A 148 -24.27 -30.69 16.61
C GLU A 148 -22.91 -30.96 17.28
N LEU A 149 -21.79 -30.82 16.57
CA LEU A 149 -20.43 -31.03 17.10
C LEU A 149 -20.01 -29.95 18.12
N LEU A 150 -20.81 -28.92 18.30
CA LEU A 150 -20.64 -27.86 19.29
C LEU A 150 -21.60 -27.99 20.47
N ASN A 151 -22.12 -29.19 20.75
CA ASN A 151 -23.02 -29.50 21.83
C ASN A 151 -24.39 -28.79 21.72
N ILE A 152 -24.87 -28.55 20.49
CA ILE A 152 -26.16 -27.96 20.18
C ILE A 152 -26.96 -28.94 19.30
N PRO A 153 -27.56 -30.00 19.89
CA PRO A 153 -28.39 -30.99 19.15
C PRO A 153 -29.62 -30.34 18.52
N LYS A 154 -30.32 -31.08 17.64
CA LYS A 154 -31.42 -30.53 16.84
C LYS A 154 -32.54 -29.88 17.64
N ASP A 155 -32.84 -30.41 18.83
CA ASP A 155 -33.92 -29.93 19.70
C ASP A 155 -33.43 -28.94 20.78
N HIS A 156 -32.21 -28.41 20.66
CA HIS A 156 -31.66 -27.52 21.68
C HIS A 156 -32.20 -26.08 21.51
N PRO A 157 -32.72 -25.44 22.60
CA PRO A 157 -33.30 -24.10 22.53
C PRO A 157 -32.35 -23.01 22.03
N ALA A 158 -31.04 -23.19 22.16
CA ALA A 158 -30.06 -22.24 21.66
C ALA A 158 -30.07 -22.10 20.12
N ARG A 159 -30.66 -23.03 19.37
CA ARG A 159 -30.86 -22.90 17.92
C ARG A 159 -31.84 -21.80 17.55
N ASP A 160 -32.93 -21.68 18.34
CA ASP A 160 -33.96 -20.66 18.15
C ASP A 160 -33.43 -19.26 18.51
N MET A 161 -32.45 -19.20 19.43
CA MET A 161 -31.79 -17.94 19.80
C MET A 161 -30.79 -17.42 18.73
N GLN A 162 -30.36 -18.28 17.82
CA GLN A 162 -29.49 -17.91 16.71
C GLN A 162 -30.28 -17.88 15.42
N ASP A 163 -30.92 -16.76 15.12
CA ASP A 163 -31.62 -16.54 13.87
C ASP A 163 -30.77 -16.92 12.67
N THR A 164 -30.99 -18.12 12.12
CA THR A 164 -30.09 -18.78 11.15
C THR A 164 -30.65 -18.69 9.74
N PHE A 165 -29.78 -18.39 8.75
CA PHE A 165 -30.10 -18.52 7.33
C PHE A 165 -29.84 -19.97 6.88
N TYR A 166 -30.87 -20.78 6.77
CA TYR A 166 -30.81 -22.12 6.22
C TYR A 166 -30.92 -22.08 4.68
N ILE A 167 -30.06 -22.84 3.99
CA ILE A 167 -30.13 -23.07 2.56
C ILE A 167 -31.01 -24.29 2.29
N ASN A 168 -30.84 -25.32 3.12
CA ASN A 168 -31.66 -26.54 3.15
C ASN A 168 -31.60 -27.13 4.57
N GLU A 169 -32.17 -28.34 4.75
CA GLU A 169 -32.25 -28.98 6.07
C GLU A 169 -30.88 -29.27 6.73
N ASN A 170 -29.81 -29.36 5.94
CA ASN A 170 -28.48 -29.75 6.42
C ASN A 170 -27.39 -28.70 6.18
N GLU A 171 -27.71 -27.62 5.47
CA GLU A 171 -26.76 -26.57 5.10
C GLU A 171 -27.31 -25.18 5.41
N LEU A 172 -26.43 -24.33 5.90
CA LEU A 172 -26.77 -22.98 6.38
C LEU A 172 -25.61 -22.02 6.13
N LEU A 173 -25.85 -20.73 6.28
CA LEU A 173 -24.79 -19.74 6.43
C LEU A 173 -24.34 -19.76 7.89
N ARG A 174 -23.06 -19.97 8.15
CA ARG A 174 -22.52 -20.12 9.51
C ARG A 174 -22.87 -18.93 10.39
N THR A 175 -23.36 -19.20 11.60
CA THR A 175 -23.78 -18.17 12.58
C THR A 175 -22.63 -17.68 13.47
N HIS A 176 -21.52 -18.39 13.46
CA HIS A 176 -20.27 -18.10 14.16
C HIS A 176 -19.10 -18.82 13.43
N THR A 177 -17.87 -18.54 13.80
CA THR A 177 -16.70 -19.20 13.17
C THR A 177 -16.30 -20.50 13.89
N SER A 178 -17.01 -20.92 14.93
CA SER A 178 -16.78 -22.17 15.68
C SER A 178 -16.78 -23.46 14.83
N PRO A 179 -17.52 -23.58 13.69
CA PRO A 179 -17.36 -24.71 12.80
C PRO A 179 -15.92 -25.02 12.40
N VAL A 180 -15.11 -23.99 12.23
CA VAL A 180 -13.68 -24.12 11.88
C VAL A 180 -12.92 -24.80 13.04
N GLN A 181 -13.32 -24.52 14.29
CA GLN A 181 -12.73 -25.17 15.46
C GLN A 181 -13.01 -26.69 15.43
N ALA A 182 -14.26 -27.10 15.19
CA ALA A 182 -14.66 -28.50 15.07
C ALA A 182 -13.90 -29.21 13.93
N ARG A 183 -13.86 -28.59 12.75
CA ARG A 183 -13.11 -29.12 11.59
C ARG A 183 -11.61 -29.28 11.88
N THR A 184 -11.03 -28.34 12.60
CA THR A 184 -9.60 -28.39 12.94
C THR A 184 -9.34 -29.49 13.96
N MET A 185 -10.19 -29.65 14.97
CA MET A 185 -10.07 -30.74 15.93
C MET A 185 -10.16 -32.11 15.24
N GLU A 186 -11.12 -32.29 14.35
CA GLU A 186 -11.27 -33.50 13.55
C GLU A 186 -10.02 -33.78 12.68
N ALA A 187 -9.47 -32.77 12.01
CA ALA A 187 -8.27 -32.89 11.20
C ALA A 187 -7.01 -33.20 11.99
N LYS A 188 -6.85 -32.63 13.20
CA LYS A 188 -5.69 -32.82 14.10
C LYS A 188 -5.70 -34.16 14.84
N LYS A 189 -6.85 -34.87 14.88
CA LYS A 189 -6.99 -36.25 15.40
C LYS A 189 -6.36 -36.47 16.81
N GLY A 190 -6.67 -35.59 17.75
CA GLY A 190 -6.14 -35.66 19.12
C GLY A 190 -4.77 -35.02 19.36
N ALA A 191 -4.16 -34.39 18.35
CA ALA A 191 -2.99 -33.56 18.55
C ALA A 191 -3.36 -32.19 19.16
N PRO A 192 -2.43 -31.50 19.86
CA PRO A 192 -2.70 -30.16 20.38
C PRO A 192 -3.16 -29.17 19.31
N VAL A 193 -4.10 -28.29 19.65
CA VAL A 193 -4.67 -27.25 18.80
C VAL A 193 -4.42 -25.89 19.42
N ARG A 194 -3.99 -24.94 18.63
CA ARG A 194 -3.92 -23.52 19.00
C ARG A 194 -4.15 -22.68 17.76
N ILE A 195 -5.40 -22.28 17.54
CA ILE A 195 -5.83 -21.58 16.32
C ILE A 195 -6.67 -20.35 16.61
N ILE A 196 -6.66 -19.42 15.66
CA ILE A 196 -7.70 -18.39 15.51
C ILE A 196 -8.41 -18.61 14.18
N CYS A 197 -9.70 -18.27 14.14
CA CYS A 197 -10.57 -18.44 12.99
C CYS A 197 -11.23 -17.09 12.66
N PRO A 198 -10.54 -16.20 11.90
CA PRO A 198 -11.17 -14.98 11.40
C PRO A 198 -12.15 -15.32 10.29
N GLY A 199 -13.34 -14.73 10.29
CA GLY A 199 -14.28 -14.97 9.22
C GLY A 199 -15.60 -14.25 9.38
N LYS A 200 -16.34 -14.18 8.26
CA LYS A 200 -17.70 -13.65 8.23
C LYS A 200 -18.68 -14.65 8.80
N THR A 201 -19.72 -14.13 9.42
CA THR A 201 -20.83 -14.86 10.03
C THR A 201 -22.14 -14.18 9.67
N TYR A 202 -23.25 -14.93 9.76
CA TYR A 202 -24.54 -14.49 9.25
C TYR A 202 -25.65 -14.84 10.26
N ARG A 203 -26.53 -13.86 10.54
CA ARG A 203 -27.72 -14.04 11.38
C ARG A 203 -28.87 -13.25 10.78
N ARG A 204 -30.10 -13.71 10.95
CA ARG A 204 -31.31 -13.00 10.46
C ARG A 204 -31.68 -11.80 11.33
N ASP A 205 -30.71 -11.09 11.84
CA ASP A 205 -30.90 -9.86 12.59
C ASP A 205 -31.29 -8.71 11.64
N ASP A 206 -32.11 -7.79 12.12
CA ASP A 206 -32.39 -6.56 11.41
C ASP A 206 -31.18 -5.60 11.48
N ASP A 207 -30.89 -4.93 10.37
CA ASP A 207 -29.78 -3.99 10.30
C ASP A 207 -30.09 -2.68 11.05
N ASP A 208 -29.40 -2.46 12.16
CA ASP A 208 -29.46 -1.21 12.93
C ASP A 208 -28.06 -0.60 13.15
N ALA A 209 -27.91 0.34 14.07
CA ALA A 209 -26.62 0.97 14.37
C ALA A 209 -25.62 0.01 15.04
N THR A 210 -26.06 -1.10 15.59
CA THR A 210 -25.30 -2.05 16.41
C THR A 210 -25.33 -3.49 15.93
N HIS A 211 -26.31 -3.84 15.11
CA HIS A 211 -26.51 -5.18 14.54
C HIS A 211 -26.50 -5.13 13.01
N SER A 212 -26.06 -6.23 12.41
CA SER A 212 -26.10 -6.45 10.97
C SER A 212 -26.30 -7.92 10.68
N HIS A 213 -27.08 -8.24 9.66
CA HIS A 213 -27.30 -9.61 9.19
C HIS A 213 -26.00 -10.32 8.77
N GLN A 214 -24.98 -9.55 8.43
CA GLN A 214 -23.62 -10.01 8.16
C GLN A 214 -22.67 -9.26 9.08
N PHE A 215 -21.84 -10.01 9.82
CA PHE A 215 -20.77 -9.45 10.63
C PHE A 215 -19.56 -10.39 10.60
N ALA A 216 -18.47 -10.04 11.26
CA ALA A 216 -17.30 -10.90 11.31
C ALA A 216 -16.83 -11.12 12.75
N GLN A 217 -16.24 -12.28 12.96
CA GLN A 217 -15.66 -12.69 14.22
C GLN A 217 -14.24 -13.19 14.03
N ILE A 218 -13.43 -13.08 15.08
CA ILE A 218 -12.26 -13.92 15.29
C ILE A 218 -12.56 -14.79 16.50
N GLU A 219 -12.60 -16.09 16.31
CA GLU A 219 -12.67 -17.03 17.40
C GLU A 219 -11.32 -17.71 17.61
N GLY A 220 -11.01 -17.99 18.86
CA GLY A 220 -9.78 -18.70 19.22
C GLY A 220 -10.11 -20.02 19.92
N LEU A 221 -9.30 -21.04 19.65
CA LEU A 221 -9.35 -22.35 20.30
C LEU A 221 -7.95 -22.78 20.73
N VAL A 222 -7.84 -23.21 21.97
CA VAL A 222 -6.68 -23.94 22.47
C VAL A 222 -7.15 -25.24 23.08
N VAL A 223 -6.59 -26.37 22.62
CA VAL A 223 -6.81 -27.71 23.21
C VAL A 223 -5.46 -28.36 23.41
N ASP A 224 -5.15 -28.69 24.66
CA ASP A 224 -3.93 -29.40 25.05
C ASP A 224 -4.12 -30.04 26.42
N LYS A 225 -3.13 -30.74 26.91
CA LYS A 225 -3.14 -31.30 28.28
C LYS A 225 -2.96 -30.20 29.31
N GLY A 226 -3.79 -30.24 30.36
CA GLY A 226 -3.67 -29.35 31.51
C GLY A 226 -4.06 -27.90 31.29
N ILE A 227 -4.80 -27.59 30.21
CA ILE A 227 -5.34 -26.24 29.97
C ILE A 227 -6.40 -25.91 30.99
N ASN A 228 -6.43 -24.67 31.49
CA ASN A 228 -7.37 -24.22 32.52
C ASN A 228 -7.80 -22.74 32.29
N ILE A 229 -8.77 -22.29 33.10
CA ILE A 229 -9.33 -20.93 32.97
C ILE A 229 -8.30 -19.83 33.20
N GLY A 230 -7.21 -20.09 33.93
CA GLY A 230 -6.09 -19.14 34.10
C GLY A 230 -5.36 -18.88 32.80
N HIS A 231 -5.22 -19.90 31.94
CA HIS A 231 -4.62 -19.75 30.61
C HIS A 231 -5.52 -18.90 29.71
N LEU A 232 -6.84 -19.11 29.72
CA LEU A 232 -7.80 -18.24 29.01
C LEU A 232 -7.67 -16.79 29.48
N LYS A 233 -7.70 -16.57 30.82
CA LYS A 233 -7.57 -15.22 31.38
C LYS A 233 -6.28 -14.55 30.95
N ALA A 234 -5.13 -15.23 31.07
CA ALA A 234 -3.83 -14.68 30.69
C ALA A 234 -3.75 -14.31 29.20
N THR A 235 -4.27 -15.19 28.32
CA THR A 235 -4.34 -14.93 26.87
C THR A 235 -5.15 -13.69 26.56
N LEU A 236 -6.35 -13.57 27.15
CA LEU A 236 -7.25 -12.44 26.91
C LEU A 236 -6.76 -11.14 27.54
N GLU A 237 -6.08 -11.21 28.70
CA GLU A 237 -5.45 -10.04 29.31
C GLU A 237 -4.32 -9.49 28.45
N LEU A 238 -3.47 -10.36 27.91
CA LEU A 238 -2.41 -9.95 26.99
C LEU A 238 -2.97 -9.37 25.68
N PHE A 239 -4.01 -10.00 25.12
CA PHE A 239 -4.74 -9.47 23.97
C PHE A 239 -5.30 -8.07 24.25
N ALA A 240 -6.01 -7.90 25.37
CA ALA A 240 -6.62 -6.62 25.74
C ALA A 240 -5.57 -5.50 25.89
N LYS A 241 -4.43 -5.78 26.52
CA LYS A 241 -3.32 -4.84 26.65
C LYS A 241 -2.72 -4.44 25.30
N LYS A 242 -2.46 -5.42 24.43
CA LYS A 242 -1.90 -5.15 23.11
C LYS A 242 -2.87 -4.39 22.20
N MET A 243 -4.15 -4.73 22.23
CA MET A 243 -5.17 -4.15 21.37
C MET A 243 -5.64 -2.77 21.81
N PHE A 244 -5.81 -2.57 23.13
CA PHE A 244 -6.45 -1.38 23.70
C PHE A 244 -5.53 -0.56 24.62
N GLY A 245 -4.29 -1.02 24.82
CA GLY A 245 -3.24 -0.33 25.59
C GLY A 245 -2.96 -0.96 26.95
N GLU A 246 -1.72 -0.80 27.42
CA GLU A 246 -1.12 -1.46 28.60
C GLU A 246 -1.89 -1.28 29.93
N LYS A 247 -2.64 -0.18 30.06
CA LYS A 247 -3.40 0.13 31.27
C LYS A 247 -4.78 -0.55 31.32
N ARG A 248 -5.09 -1.42 30.36
CA ARG A 248 -6.38 -2.10 30.31
C ARG A 248 -6.39 -3.32 31.22
N GLU A 249 -7.48 -3.43 31.95
CA GLU A 249 -7.78 -4.57 32.81
C GLU A 249 -8.99 -5.30 32.25
N ILE A 250 -9.03 -6.63 32.43
CA ILE A 250 -10.17 -7.44 32.07
C ILE A 250 -10.91 -7.90 33.34
N ARG A 251 -12.20 -8.11 33.18
CA ARG A 251 -13.08 -8.70 34.20
C ARG A 251 -13.84 -9.84 33.54
N LEU A 252 -13.80 -11.02 34.18
CA LEU A 252 -14.60 -12.17 33.77
C LEU A 252 -15.92 -12.15 34.56
N ARG A 253 -17.04 -12.27 33.86
CA ARG A 253 -18.38 -12.48 34.43
C ARG A 253 -18.90 -13.85 34.01
N SER A 254 -19.62 -14.55 34.91
CA SER A 254 -20.27 -15.82 34.58
C SER A 254 -21.28 -15.62 33.46
N SER A 255 -21.32 -16.56 32.54
CA SER A 255 -22.27 -16.61 31.42
C SER A 255 -22.61 -18.06 31.08
N TYR A 256 -23.42 -18.27 30.07
CA TYR A 256 -23.76 -19.59 29.56
C TYR A 256 -23.65 -19.65 28.04
N PHE A 257 -22.87 -20.61 27.58
CA PHE A 257 -22.81 -21.01 26.16
C PHE A 257 -22.83 -22.53 26.08
N PRO A 258 -23.59 -23.17 25.18
CA PRO A 258 -23.72 -24.63 25.11
C PRO A 258 -22.39 -25.37 24.89
N PHE A 259 -21.44 -24.72 24.24
CA PHE A 259 -20.14 -25.28 23.84
C PHE A 259 -19.00 -25.02 24.83
N THR A 260 -19.25 -24.30 25.93
CA THR A 260 -18.27 -24.02 27.00
C THR A 260 -18.80 -24.25 28.39
N GLU A 261 -17.97 -24.77 29.32
CA GLU A 261 -18.28 -24.97 30.73
C GLU A 261 -16.98 -24.96 31.56
N PRO A 262 -16.76 -23.96 32.46
CA PRO A 262 -17.57 -22.76 32.64
C PRO A 262 -17.47 -21.78 31.48
N SER A 263 -18.58 -21.04 31.27
CA SER A 263 -18.68 -19.97 30.31
C SER A 263 -18.47 -18.60 30.97
N VAL A 264 -17.83 -17.68 30.28
CA VAL A 264 -17.59 -16.32 30.76
C VAL A 264 -17.80 -15.29 29.66
N GLU A 265 -18.32 -14.15 30.06
CA GLU A 265 -18.22 -12.91 29.30
C GLU A 265 -17.04 -12.11 29.81
N VAL A 266 -16.38 -11.43 28.91
CA VAL A 266 -15.14 -10.67 29.20
C VAL A 266 -15.37 -9.21 28.95
N ASP A 267 -15.24 -8.45 30.02
CA ASP A 267 -15.31 -6.99 29.96
C ASP A 267 -13.91 -6.40 30.05
N ILE A 268 -13.70 -5.25 29.35
CA ILE A 268 -12.50 -4.45 29.46
C ILE A 268 -12.78 -3.14 30.22
N SER A 269 -11.83 -2.66 30.97
CA SER A 269 -11.94 -1.37 31.65
C SER A 269 -12.15 -0.23 30.62
N CYS A 270 -13.12 0.63 30.92
CA CYS A 270 -13.55 1.70 30.02
C CYS A 270 -12.40 2.67 29.71
N ALA A 271 -12.20 2.97 28.42
CA ALA A 271 -11.16 3.87 27.95
C ALA A 271 -11.30 5.29 28.50
N ASN A 272 -12.53 5.75 28.65
CA ASN A 272 -12.83 7.11 29.04
C ASN A 272 -12.67 7.37 30.54
N CYS A 273 -13.07 6.44 31.39
CA CYS A 273 -13.09 6.63 32.83
C CYS A 273 -12.12 5.76 33.64
N GLY A 274 -11.37 4.87 32.96
CA GLY A 274 -10.41 3.98 33.63
C GLY A 274 -11.00 3.10 34.72
N GLY A 275 -12.23 2.62 34.53
CA GLY A 275 -12.93 1.77 35.52
C GLY A 275 -13.81 2.50 36.52
N LYS A 276 -13.85 3.84 36.54
CA LYS A 276 -14.60 4.64 37.55
C LYS A 276 -16.10 4.74 37.28
N GLY A 277 -16.55 4.47 36.08
CA GLY A 277 -17.92 4.66 35.62
C GLY A 277 -18.14 6.01 34.93
N CYS A 278 -18.77 6.01 33.76
CA CYS A 278 -19.14 7.20 32.99
C CYS A 278 -20.30 6.87 32.03
N ASN A 279 -20.80 7.86 31.31
CA ASN A 279 -21.89 7.68 30.33
C ASN A 279 -21.58 6.63 29.27
N MET A 280 -20.31 6.57 28.77
CA MET A 280 -19.88 5.59 27.74
C MET A 280 -20.07 4.14 28.25
N CYS A 281 -19.68 3.84 29.46
CA CYS A 281 -19.84 2.51 30.06
C CYS A 281 -21.13 2.39 30.90
N LYS A 282 -22.06 3.31 30.80
CA LYS A 282 -23.33 3.33 31.53
C LYS A 282 -23.14 3.17 33.06
N GLY A 283 -22.09 3.80 33.60
CA GLY A 283 -21.80 3.77 35.04
C GLY A 283 -21.03 2.54 35.53
N THR A 284 -20.87 1.48 34.72
CA THR A 284 -20.27 0.19 35.14
C THR A 284 -18.74 0.22 35.27
N GLY A 285 -18.06 1.17 34.64
CA GLY A 285 -16.60 1.22 34.55
C GLY A 285 -16.00 0.24 33.53
N TYR A 286 -16.80 -0.69 32.99
CA TYR A 286 -16.36 -1.75 32.07
C TYR A 286 -17.28 -1.85 30.86
N ILE A 287 -16.74 -2.38 29.76
CA ILE A 287 -17.46 -2.59 28.50
C ILE A 287 -17.20 -4.02 28.05
N GLU A 288 -18.26 -4.75 27.78
CA GLU A 288 -18.20 -6.11 27.25
C GLU A 288 -17.61 -6.11 25.83
N ILE A 289 -16.65 -7.02 25.59
CA ILE A 289 -15.95 -7.12 24.29
C ILE A 289 -16.05 -8.51 23.67
N LEU A 290 -16.17 -9.58 24.46
CA LEU A 290 -16.15 -10.95 23.97
C LEU A 290 -16.77 -11.94 24.92
N GLY A 291 -17.17 -13.11 24.42
CA GLY A 291 -17.52 -14.30 25.16
C GLY A 291 -16.47 -15.40 25.02
N GLY A 292 -16.39 -16.27 26.02
CA GLY A 292 -15.46 -17.41 25.97
C GLY A 292 -15.74 -18.41 27.12
N GLY A 293 -14.83 -19.35 27.29
CA GLY A 293 -14.93 -20.34 28.36
C GLY A 293 -14.03 -21.54 28.16
N MET A 294 -14.09 -22.49 29.08
CA MET A 294 -13.46 -23.79 28.88
C MET A 294 -14.32 -24.61 27.91
N VAL A 295 -13.67 -25.31 26.99
CA VAL A 295 -14.39 -26.14 26.01
C VAL A 295 -15.16 -27.23 26.74
N HIS A 296 -16.47 -27.35 26.43
CA HIS A 296 -17.32 -28.34 27.05
C HIS A 296 -16.82 -29.78 26.79
N PRO A 297 -16.79 -30.70 27.79
CA PRO A 297 -16.31 -32.07 27.61
C PRO A 297 -16.95 -32.83 26.43
N ASN A 298 -18.27 -32.62 26.22
CA ASN A 298 -18.97 -33.20 25.06
C ASN A 298 -18.40 -32.73 23.73
N VAL A 299 -18.02 -31.45 23.60
CA VAL A 299 -17.41 -30.91 22.38
C VAL A 299 -16.08 -31.61 22.13
N LEU A 300 -15.24 -31.75 23.14
CA LEU A 300 -13.98 -32.49 23.02
C LEU A 300 -14.23 -33.93 22.55
N LYS A 301 -15.12 -34.64 23.24
CA LYS A 301 -15.44 -36.04 22.92
C LYS A 301 -15.99 -36.23 21.50
N MET A 302 -16.94 -35.39 21.07
CA MET A 302 -17.54 -35.48 19.73
C MET A 302 -16.52 -35.17 18.62
N ASN A 303 -15.50 -34.37 18.92
CA ASN A 303 -14.44 -34.02 17.97
C ASN A 303 -13.15 -34.87 18.13
N GLY A 304 -13.24 -36.04 18.84
CA GLY A 304 -12.20 -37.04 18.89
C GLY A 304 -11.08 -36.79 19.95
N TYR A 305 -11.37 -35.99 20.98
CA TYR A 305 -10.48 -35.74 22.11
C TYR A 305 -11.02 -36.39 23.37
N ASP A 306 -10.18 -37.09 24.11
CA ASP A 306 -10.52 -37.65 25.42
C ASP A 306 -10.55 -36.52 26.48
N PRO A 307 -11.70 -36.18 27.05
CA PRO A 307 -11.84 -35.10 28.03
C PRO A 307 -11.14 -35.39 29.39
N GLU A 308 -10.76 -36.65 29.65
CA GLU A 308 -9.96 -37.01 30.84
C GLU A 308 -8.49 -36.67 30.66
N VAL A 309 -8.03 -36.53 29.39
CA VAL A 309 -6.63 -36.24 29.05
C VAL A 309 -6.44 -34.80 28.55
N TYR A 310 -7.38 -34.31 27.77
CA TYR A 310 -7.35 -33.00 27.15
C TYR A 310 -8.37 -32.05 27.75
N SER A 311 -7.96 -30.81 27.88
CA SER A 311 -8.82 -29.68 28.17
C SER A 311 -8.56 -28.55 27.22
N GLY A 312 -9.44 -27.58 27.13
CA GLY A 312 -9.27 -26.47 26.23
C GLY A 312 -10.04 -25.24 26.63
N PHE A 313 -9.72 -24.13 26.03
CA PHE A 313 -10.55 -22.93 26.09
C PHE A 313 -10.85 -22.40 24.69
N ALA A 314 -12.00 -21.73 24.58
CA ALA A 314 -12.38 -21.02 23.37
C ALA A 314 -12.89 -19.60 23.73
N PHE A 315 -12.79 -18.69 22.76
CA PHE A 315 -13.32 -17.33 22.86
C PHE A 315 -13.73 -16.81 21.49
N GLY A 316 -14.67 -15.85 21.45
CA GLY A 316 -15.13 -15.24 20.21
C GLY A 316 -15.26 -13.73 20.33
N ILE A 317 -14.61 -12.99 19.43
CA ILE A 317 -14.52 -11.53 19.42
C ILE A 317 -15.19 -10.99 18.17
N GLY A 318 -16.16 -10.08 18.31
CA GLY A 318 -16.77 -9.35 17.21
C GLY A 318 -15.83 -8.27 16.69
N ILE A 319 -15.53 -8.32 15.41
CA ILE A 319 -14.56 -7.40 14.77
C ILE A 319 -15.12 -6.00 14.67
N GLU A 320 -16.38 -5.87 14.22
CA GLU A 320 -17.05 -4.58 14.11
C GLU A 320 -17.16 -3.89 15.46
N ARG A 321 -17.52 -4.64 16.51
CA ARG A 321 -17.60 -4.12 17.87
C ARG A 321 -16.27 -3.56 18.32
N THR A 322 -15.18 -4.27 18.02
CA THR A 322 -13.82 -3.83 18.33
C THR A 322 -13.44 -2.57 17.53
N ALA A 323 -13.76 -2.54 16.21
CA ALA A 323 -13.53 -1.38 15.37
C ALA A 323 -14.31 -0.14 15.85
N MET A 324 -15.58 -0.31 16.19
CA MET A 324 -16.42 0.76 16.71
C MET A 324 -15.87 1.35 18.01
N LEU A 325 -15.45 0.49 18.95
CA LEU A 325 -14.86 0.93 20.22
C LEU A 325 -13.52 1.64 20.03
N ARG A 326 -12.66 1.14 19.11
CA ARG A 326 -11.32 1.68 18.89
C ARG A 326 -11.33 3.00 18.14
N PHE A 327 -12.17 3.12 17.13
CA PHE A 327 -12.21 4.28 16.25
C PHE A 327 -13.35 5.26 16.53
N GLY A 328 -14.19 4.98 17.53
CA GLY A 328 -15.32 5.83 17.86
C GLY A 328 -16.41 5.83 16.79
N ILE A 329 -16.60 4.71 16.10
CA ILE A 329 -17.63 4.56 15.07
C ILE A 329 -18.96 4.32 15.79
N ASP A 330 -19.96 5.14 15.52
CA ASP A 330 -21.26 5.16 16.18
C ASP A 330 -22.32 4.25 15.52
N ASP A 331 -22.07 3.82 14.28
CA ASP A 331 -23.00 3.03 13.47
C ASP A 331 -22.23 1.98 12.63
N VAL A 332 -22.54 0.69 12.85
CA VAL A 332 -21.87 -0.44 12.18
C VAL A 332 -22.07 -0.41 10.66
N ARG A 333 -23.20 0.12 10.18
CA ARG A 333 -23.51 0.20 8.74
C ARG A 333 -22.48 1.03 7.96
N LYS A 334 -21.83 2.03 8.58
CA LYS A 334 -20.76 2.83 7.98
C LYS A 334 -19.57 1.98 7.53
N ILE A 335 -19.33 0.85 8.19
CA ILE A 335 -18.24 -0.07 7.84
C ILE A 335 -18.52 -0.77 6.50
N TYR A 336 -19.79 -1.05 6.20
CA TYR A 336 -20.21 -1.83 5.03
C TYR A 336 -20.67 -0.99 3.82
N GLN A 337 -21.04 0.29 4.04
CA GLN A 337 -21.50 1.18 2.97
C GLN A 337 -20.42 1.55 1.94
N ASN A 338 -19.16 1.31 2.24
CA ASN A 338 -18.01 1.62 1.38
C ASN A 338 -17.93 3.10 0.95
N ASP A 339 -18.38 4.02 1.80
CA ASP A 339 -18.32 5.46 1.54
C ASP A 339 -16.85 5.92 1.55
N VAL A 340 -16.38 6.45 0.41
CA VAL A 340 -15.00 6.92 0.23
C VAL A 340 -14.64 8.05 1.23
N ARG A 341 -15.61 8.88 1.65
CA ARG A 341 -15.41 9.95 2.64
C ARG A 341 -15.11 9.36 4.02
N PHE A 342 -15.80 8.28 4.38
CA PHE A 342 -15.57 7.53 5.61
C PHE A 342 -14.19 6.84 5.55
N LEU A 343 -13.90 6.11 4.49
CA LEU A 343 -12.64 5.38 4.32
C LEU A 343 -11.40 6.29 4.28
N LYS A 344 -11.53 7.51 3.74
CA LYS A 344 -10.43 8.50 3.72
C LYS A 344 -9.92 8.88 5.10
N GLN A 345 -10.71 8.72 6.17
CA GLN A 345 -10.31 9.00 7.54
C GLN A 345 -9.22 8.03 8.04
N PHE A 346 -9.12 6.84 7.45
CA PHE A 346 -8.18 5.79 7.83
C PHE A 346 -6.92 5.70 6.94
N LYS A 347 -6.65 6.68 6.08
CA LYS A 347 -5.48 6.70 5.18
C LYS A 347 -4.12 6.61 5.88
N LYS A 348 -4.01 7.14 7.09
CA LYS A 348 -2.75 7.18 7.87
C LYS A 348 -2.47 5.90 8.66
N MET A 349 -3.36 4.92 8.59
CA MET A 349 -3.29 3.66 9.32
C MET A 349 -2.95 2.47 8.40
N SER A 350 -2.56 2.75 7.17
CA SER A 350 -2.20 1.75 6.16
C SER A 350 -0.69 1.68 5.96
#